data_4b18826b4b826719c6d9bf41574ef3c7
#
_entry.id   4b18826b4b826719c6d9bf41574ef3c7
#
_cell.length_a   1.000
_cell.length_b   1.000
_cell.length_c   1.000
_cell.angle_alpha   90.00
_cell.angle_beta   90.00
_cell.angle_gamma   90.00
#
_symmetry.space_group_name_H-M   'P 1'
#
loop_
_entity.id
_entity.type
_entity.pdbx_description
1 polymer ?
#
loop_
_entity_poly.entity_id
_entity_poly.type
_entity_poly.pdbx_seq_one_letter_code
_entity_poly.pdbx_strand_id
1 'polypeptide(L)'
;MTRSKEPVTPLDLGEFQGLAMRVRSPMQYQRPYQCNVRTTSFLPDEVYIGLLQNETPGWVTVQLPFDAFMLTGRGHFRSIQRPMNTHEVLSFGFSCSEKVPGPYALDVAWVAVVRNMLEDKDILKLNYSDGVLDAAAGIIR
;
A
#
# COMPACT_ATOMS: atom_id res chain seq x y z
N MET A 1 -1.19 -7.72 31.59
CA MET A 1 0.08 -7.41 30.89
C MET A 1 -0.05 -6.05 30.24
N THR A 2 0.66 -5.09 30.78
CA THR A 2 0.65 -3.74 30.22
C THR A 2 1.66 -3.67 29.08
N ARG A 3 1.17 -3.49 27.88
CA ARG A 3 2.03 -3.06 26.78
C ARG A 3 2.58 -1.68 27.10
N SER A 4 3.90 -1.54 27.05
CA SER A 4 4.46 -0.19 27.02
C SER A 4 3.92 0.50 25.77
N LYS A 5 3.18 1.58 25.98
CA LYS A 5 2.72 2.41 24.88
C LYS A 5 3.84 3.34 24.46
N GLU A 6 4.80 2.81 23.72
CA GLU A 6 5.74 3.68 23.06
C GLU A 6 5.01 4.43 21.96
N PRO A 7 5.20 5.75 21.84
CA PRO A 7 4.59 6.50 20.75
C PRO A 7 5.17 6.01 19.43
N VAL A 8 4.28 5.70 18.49
CA VAL A 8 4.69 5.35 17.14
C VAL A 8 5.30 6.57 16.48
N THR A 9 6.56 6.47 16.06
CA THR A 9 7.20 7.52 15.30
C THR A 9 6.73 7.45 13.85
N PRO A 10 6.08 8.50 13.33
CA PRO A 10 5.67 8.50 11.94
C PRO A 10 6.86 8.43 10.99
N LEU A 11 6.65 7.76 9.87
CA LEU A 11 7.62 7.66 8.81
C LEU A 11 7.41 8.79 7.81
N ASP A 12 8.47 9.54 7.50
CA ASP A 12 8.41 10.62 6.54
C ASP A 12 8.67 10.09 5.13
N LEU A 13 7.63 10.04 4.33
CA LEU A 13 7.68 9.63 2.93
C LEU A 13 7.42 10.80 1.97
N GLY A 14 7.61 12.03 2.44
CA GLY A 14 7.31 13.24 1.66
C GLY A 14 8.13 13.42 0.41
N GLU A 15 9.30 12.77 0.29
CA GLU A 15 10.14 12.80 -0.91
C GLU A 15 9.71 11.79 -1.97
N PHE A 16 8.76 10.94 -1.67
CA PHE A 16 8.35 9.84 -2.52
C PHE A 16 6.99 10.10 -3.15
N GLN A 17 6.77 9.56 -4.35
CA GLN A 17 5.50 9.71 -5.06
C GLN A 17 4.51 8.60 -4.77
N GLY A 18 4.98 7.43 -4.36
CA GLY A 18 4.09 6.32 -4.14
C GLY A 18 4.78 5.07 -3.62
N LEU A 19 4.03 3.99 -3.67
CA LEU A 19 4.48 2.66 -3.31
C LEU A 19 4.57 1.78 -4.55
N ALA A 20 5.54 0.88 -4.56
CA ALA A 20 5.59 -0.24 -5.47
C ALA A 20 5.63 -1.51 -4.64
N MET A 21 4.99 -2.56 -5.12
CA MET A 21 4.95 -3.82 -4.40
C MET A 21 4.83 -4.99 -5.36
N ARG A 22 5.37 -6.12 -4.96
CA ARG A 22 5.23 -7.35 -5.72
C ARG A 22 4.35 -8.29 -4.95
N VAL A 23 3.24 -8.66 -5.57
CA VAL A 23 2.17 -9.41 -4.93
C VAL A 23 1.72 -10.55 -5.81
N ARG A 24 1.13 -11.56 -5.17
CA ARG A 24 0.51 -12.70 -5.85
C ARG A 24 -0.76 -13.08 -5.11
N SER A 25 -1.81 -13.29 -5.87
CA SER A 25 -3.01 -13.93 -5.37
C SER A 25 -3.28 -15.16 -6.22
N PRO A 26 -3.22 -16.39 -5.68
CA PRO A 26 -3.58 -17.58 -6.42
C PRO A 26 -5.00 -17.50 -6.98
N MET A 27 -5.26 -18.17 -8.11
CA MET A 27 -6.52 -18.02 -8.84
C MET A 27 -7.76 -18.25 -7.96
N GLN A 28 -7.73 -19.24 -7.09
CA GLN A 28 -8.85 -19.55 -6.18
C GLN A 28 -9.07 -18.48 -5.11
N TYR A 29 -8.12 -17.59 -4.92
CA TYR A 29 -8.17 -16.52 -3.91
C TYR A 29 -8.17 -15.13 -4.55
N GLN A 30 -8.38 -15.05 -5.88
CA GLN A 30 -8.43 -13.75 -6.53
C GLN A 30 -9.64 -12.96 -6.07
N ARG A 31 -9.36 -11.79 -5.52
CA ARG A 31 -10.34 -10.84 -5.01
C ARG A 31 -9.79 -9.42 -5.18
N PRO A 32 -10.65 -8.40 -5.12
CA PRO A 32 -10.19 -7.03 -5.13
C PRO A 32 -9.49 -6.70 -3.80
N TYR A 33 -8.18 -6.80 -3.78
CA TYR A 33 -7.37 -6.42 -2.63
C TYR A 33 -7.08 -4.94 -2.64
N GLN A 34 -6.83 -4.39 -1.48
CA GLN A 34 -6.48 -2.99 -1.33
C GLN A 34 -5.34 -2.81 -0.34
N CYS A 35 -4.55 -1.76 -0.56
CA CYS A 35 -3.53 -1.30 0.36
C CYS A 35 -4.12 -0.19 1.22
N ASN A 36 -3.96 -0.28 2.52
CA ASN A 36 -4.45 0.70 3.48
C ASN A 36 -3.26 1.45 4.06
N VAL A 37 -3.33 2.78 4.09
CA VAL A 37 -2.31 3.62 4.68
C VAL A 37 -2.96 4.51 5.74
N ARG A 38 -2.40 4.50 6.93
CA ARG A 38 -2.78 5.40 8.01
C ARG A 38 -1.74 6.48 8.18
N THR A 39 -2.21 7.69 8.32
CA THR A 39 -1.37 8.86 8.61
C THR A 39 -1.83 9.52 9.91
N THR A 40 -1.01 10.43 10.44
CA THR A 40 -1.43 11.23 11.58
C THR A 40 -2.68 12.01 11.23
N SER A 41 -3.73 11.87 12.04
CA SER A 41 -5.03 12.50 11.82
C SER A 41 -5.71 12.75 13.16
N PHE A 42 -6.57 13.76 13.19
CA PHE A 42 -7.44 14.02 14.33
C PHE A 42 -8.54 12.98 14.48
N LEU A 43 -8.86 12.26 13.39
CA LEU A 43 -9.89 11.25 13.37
C LEU A 43 -9.22 9.87 13.25
N PRO A 44 -9.24 9.05 14.31
CA PRO A 44 -8.48 7.78 14.33
C PRO A 44 -9.01 6.72 13.37
N ASP A 45 -10.21 6.89 12.85
CA ASP A 45 -10.84 5.96 11.92
C ASP A 45 -10.60 6.31 10.45
N GLU A 46 -9.79 7.33 10.17
CA GLU A 46 -9.43 7.70 8.81
C GLU A 46 -8.33 6.81 8.26
N VAL A 47 -8.56 6.26 7.07
CA VAL A 47 -7.65 5.38 6.36
C VAL A 47 -7.67 5.74 4.88
N TYR A 48 -6.49 5.82 4.28
CA TYR A 48 -6.35 5.97 2.83
C TYR A 48 -6.29 4.59 2.19
N ILE A 49 -7.06 4.39 1.13
CA ILE A 49 -7.20 3.10 0.45
C ILE A 49 -6.75 3.24 -1.00
N GLY A 50 -5.84 2.36 -1.43
CA GLY A 50 -5.44 2.21 -2.81
C GLY A 50 -5.78 0.81 -3.31
N LEU A 51 -6.38 0.71 -4.48
CA LEU A 51 -6.78 -0.57 -5.05
C LEU A 51 -5.60 -1.25 -5.74
N LEU A 52 -5.40 -2.53 -5.45
CA LEU A 52 -4.40 -3.35 -6.12
C LEU A 52 -5.00 -3.91 -7.41
N GLN A 53 -4.25 -3.77 -8.50
CA GLN A 53 -4.62 -4.38 -9.76
C GLN A 53 -3.88 -5.71 -9.91
N ASN A 54 -4.42 -6.74 -9.28
CA ASN A 54 -3.83 -8.09 -9.25
C ASN A 54 -4.71 -9.08 -10.02
N GLU A 55 -5.06 -8.74 -11.26
CA GLU A 55 -6.03 -9.49 -12.06
C GLU A 55 -5.52 -10.84 -12.55
N THR A 56 -4.21 -11.04 -12.54
CA THR A 56 -3.59 -12.30 -12.95
C THR A 56 -3.17 -13.13 -11.74
N PRO A 57 -3.21 -14.48 -11.82
CA PRO A 57 -2.90 -15.34 -10.67
C PRO A 57 -1.42 -15.40 -10.30
N GLY A 58 -0.53 -14.94 -11.17
CA GLY A 58 0.91 -14.95 -10.93
C GLY A 58 1.41 -13.73 -10.15
N TRP A 59 2.72 -13.68 -9.97
CA TRP A 59 3.36 -12.51 -9.38
C TRP A 59 3.22 -11.30 -10.30
N VAL A 60 2.79 -10.20 -9.72
CA VAL A 60 2.68 -8.91 -10.41
C VAL A 60 3.35 -7.83 -9.59
N THR A 61 3.93 -6.84 -10.26
CA THR A 61 4.43 -5.64 -9.62
C THR A 61 3.41 -4.53 -9.82
N VAL A 62 2.94 -3.97 -8.71
CA VAL A 62 1.90 -2.94 -8.69
C VAL A 62 2.51 -1.64 -8.19
N GLN A 63 2.22 -0.53 -8.83
CA GLN A 63 2.53 0.81 -8.33
C GLN A 63 1.25 1.51 -7.88
N LEU A 64 1.35 2.15 -6.72
CA LEU A 64 0.27 2.96 -6.17
C LEU A 64 0.78 4.36 -5.87
N PRO A 65 0.52 5.35 -6.74
CA PRO A 65 0.81 6.74 -6.42
C PRO A 65 0.04 7.17 -5.18
N PHE A 66 0.64 7.97 -4.33
CA PHE A 66 -0.05 8.42 -3.11
C PHE A 66 -1.29 9.24 -3.44
N ASP A 67 -1.31 9.97 -4.56
CA ASP A 67 -2.47 10.75 -4.98
C ASP A 67 -3.63 9.90 -5.53
N ALA A 68 -3.39 8.62 -5.79
CA ALA A 68 -4.44 7.69 -6.19
C ALA A 68 -5.18 7.06 -5.00
N PHE A 69 -4.69 7.26 -3.79
CA PHE A 69 -5.38 6.77 -2.59
C PHE A 69 -6.59 7.62 -2.27
N MET A 70 -7.65 6.96 -1.82
CA MET A 70 -8.90 7.60 -1.43
C MET A 70 -9.07 7.58 0.09
N LEU A 71 -9.45 8.71 0.64
CA LEU A 71 -9.69 8.83 2.08
C LEU A 71 -11.02 8.19 2.45
N THR A 72 -10.99 7.35 3.47
CA THR A 72 -12.17 6.75 4.08
C THR A 72 -12.25 7.10 5.55
N GLY A 73 -13.46 7.04 6.09
CA GLY A 73 -13.72 7.11 7.51
C GLY A 73 -14.77 6.09 7.88
N ARG A 74 -14.51 5.28 8.89
CA ARG A 74 -15.40 4.18 9.33
C ARG A 74 -15.78 3.23 8.18
N GLY A 75 -14.82 2.96 7.28
CA GLY A 75 -15.03 2.08 6.15
C GLY A 75 -15.78 2.67 4.95
N HIS A 76 -16.13 3.94 5.00
CA HIS A 76 -16.85 4.62 3.91
C HIS A 76 -15.97 5.71 3.30
N PHE A 77 -16.05 5.86 1.98
CA PHE A 77 -15.39 6.97 1.30
C PHE A 77 -15.93 8.30 1.81
N ARG A 78 -15.02 9.22 2.09
CA ARG A 78 -15.41 10.56 2.47
C ARG A 78 -15.75 11.38 1.24
N SER A 79 -16.82 12.17 1.34
CA SER A 79 -17.24 13.09 0.27
C SER A 79 -16.20 14.19 0.02
N ILE A 80 -15.52 14.62 1.08
CA ILE A 80 -14.42 15.59 0.98
C ILE A 80 -13.12 14.82 1.10
N GLN A 81 -12.36 14.79 0.02
CA GLN A 81 -11.06 14.13 -0.02
C GLN A 81 -9.95 15.12 0.32
N ARG A 82 -8.96 14.67 1.07
CA ARG A 82 -7.76 15.43 1.39
C ARG A 82 -6.54 14.67 0.92
N PRO A 83 -5.50 15.35 0.43
CA PRO A 83 -4.24 14.68 0.10
C PRO A 83 -3.68 13.93 1.31
N MET A 84 -3.06 12.77 1.06
CA MET A 84 -2.40 12.02 2.10
C MET A 84 -1.22 12.82 2.68
N ASN A 85 -1.14 12.89 4.01
CA ASN A 85 0.02 13.48 4.66
C ASN A 85 1.18 12.47 4.68
N THR A 86 1.95 12.48 3.60
CA THR A 86 3.05 11.52 3.42
C THR A 86 4.25 11.81 4.33
N HIS A 87 4.30 12.96 4.98
CA HIS A 87 5.32 13.26 5.98
C HIS A 87 5.10 12.53 7.31
N GLU A 88 3.91 12.00 7.54
CA GLU A 88 3.56 11.36 8.80
C GLU A 88 2.77 10.07 8.59
N VAL A 89 3.40 9.10 7.94
CA VAL A 89 2.80 7.78 7.72
C VAL A 89 3.00 6.92 8.95
N LEU A 90 1.90 6.42 9.52
CA LEU A 90 1.93 5.60 10.72
C LEU A 90 2.02 4.11 10.43
N SER A 91 1.28 3.64 9.43
CA SER A 91 1.24 2.23 9.10
C SER A 91 0.68 2.01 7.70
N PHE A 92 0.94 0.84 7.15
CA PHE A 92 0.23 0.36 5.98
C PHE A 92 -0.10 -1.13 6.14
N GLY A 93 -1.09 -1.58 5.40
CA GLY A 93 -1.53 -2.97 5.44
C GLY A 93 -2.35 -3.31 4.22
N PHE A 94 -2.89 -4.51 4.22
CA PHE A 94 -3.68 -5.03 3.09
C PHE A 94 -5.02 -5.54 3.61
N SER A 95 -6.05 -5.38 2.80
CA SER A 95 -7.37 -5.93 3.07
C SER A 95 -8.07 -6.32 1.78
N CYS A 96 -9.12 -7.11 1.94
CA CYS A 96 -10.01 -7.45 0.84
C CYS A 96 -11.29 -6.62 0.98
N SER A 97 -11.65 -5.90 -0.08
CA SER A 97 -12.82 -5.02 -0.05
C SER A 97 -14.12 -5.73 -0.38
N GLU A 98 -14.05 -6.97 -0.83
CA GLU A 98 -15.23 -7.72 -1.24
C GLU A 98 -16.02 -8.19 -0.03
N LYS A 99 -17.34 -7.93 -0.04
CA LYS A 99 -18.24 -8.29 1.06
C LYS A 99 -18.70 -9.74 1.01
N VAL A 100 -18.44 -10.44 -0.08
CA VAL A 100 -18.82 -11.84 -0.21
C VAL A 100 -17.89 -12.70 0.64
N PRO A 101 -18.39 -13.47 1.59
CA PRO A 101 -17.53 -14.35 2.39
C PRO A 101 -16.87 -15.41 1.52
N GLY A 102 -15.65 -15.75 1.86
CA GLY A 102 -14.88 -16.76 1.14
C GLY A 102 -13.39 -16.65 1.46
N PRO A 103 -12.61 -17.63 1.03
CA PRO A 103 -11.18 -17.62 1.29
C PRO A 103 -10.48 -16.48 0.53
N TYR A 104 -9.44 -15.96 1.14
CA TYR A 104 -8.57 -14.97 0.51
C TYR A 104 -7.12 -15.27 0.86
N ALA A 105 -6.22 -14.95 -0.04
CA ALA A 105 -4.79 -15.02 0.21
C ALA A 105 -4.07 -14.03 -0.72
N LEU A 106 -3.19 -13.27 -0.15
CA LEU A 106 -2.33 -12.35 -0.87
C LEU A 106 -0.90 -12.56 -0.37
N ASP A 107 -0.02 -12.99 -1.26
CA ASP A 107 1.40 -13.09 -0.97
C ASP A 107 2.07 -11.78 -1.35
N VAL A 108 2.90 -11.26 -0.47
CA VAL A 108 3.65 -10.03 -0.68
C VAL A 108 5.13 -10.36 -0.59
N ALA A 109 5.84 -10.22 -1.71
CA ALA A 109 7.28 -10.45 -1.73
C ALA A 109 8.04 -9.25 -1.16
N TRP A 110 7.65 -8.05 -1.53
CA TRP A 110 8.25 -6.81 -1.04
C TRP A 110 7.32 -5.62 -1.25
N VAL A 111 7.56 -4.58 -0.47
CA VAL A 111 6.96 -3.26 -0.63
C VAL A 111 8.08 -2.23 -0.60
N ALA A 112 8.03 -1.27 -1.50
CA ALA A 112 9.03 -0.22 -1.59
C ALA A 112 8.38 1.15 -1.77
N VAL A 113 9.08 2.19 -1.37
CA VAL A 113 8.71 3.56 -1.69
C VAL A 113 9.43 4.00 -2.96
N VAL A 114 8.75 4.76 -3.79
CA VAL A 114 9.23 5.15 -5.12
C VAL A 114 9.26 6.66 -5.22
N ARG A 115 10.43 7.22 -5.54
CA ARG A 115 10.59 8.67 -5.72
C ARG A 115 9.89 9.16 -6.97
N ASN A 116 10.05 8.40 -8.06
CA ASN A 116 9.41 8.70 -9.33
C ASN A 116 8.67 7.46 -9.79
N MET A 117 7.42 7.63 -10.20
CA MET A 117 6.64 6.50 -10.70
C MET A 117 7.28 5.97 -11.98
N LEU A 118 7.44 4.66 -12.05
CA LEU A 118 8.01 3.98 -13.20
C LEU A 118 6.92 3.79 -14.26
N GLU A 119 7.33 3.81 -15.54
CA GLU A 119 6.43 3.37 -16.60
C GLU A 119 6.25 1.86 -16.53
N ASP A 120 5.11 1.36 -17.01
CA ASP A 120 4.77 -0.06 -16.93
C ASP A 120 5.86 -0.96 -17.53
N LYS A 121 6.49 -0.53 -18.62
CA LYS A 121 7.60 -1.26 -19.25
C LYS A 121 8.81 -1.39 -18.34
N ASP A 122 9.07 -0.41 -17.48
CA ASP A 122 10.21 -0.42 -16.55
C ASP A 122 9.91 -1.26 -15.31
N ILE A 123 8.65 -1.31 -14.91
CA ILE A 123 8.20 -2.15 -13.81
C ILE A 123 8.45 -3.62 -14.12
N LEU A 124 8.19 -4.05 -15.34
CA LEU A 124 8.40 -5.43 -15.77
C LEU A 124 9.86 -5.86 -15.72
N LYS A 125 10.79 -4.89 -15.73
CA LYS A 125 12.22 -5.12 -15.65
C LYS A 125 12.77 -5.10 -14.24
N LEU A 126 11.96 -4.78 -13.24
CA LEU A 126 12.40 -4.76 -11.86
C LEU A 126 12.68 -6.19 -11.38
N ASN A 127 13.96 -6.55 -11.42
CA ASN A 127 14.46 -7.74 -10.75
C ASN A 127 14.82 -7.37 -9.33
N TYR A 128 14.00 -7.78 -8.42
CA TYR A 128 14.28 -7.63 -7.03
C TYR A 128 15.10 -8.82 -6.54
N SER A 129 16.42 -8.62 -6.46
CA SER A 129 17.30 -9.52 -5.76
C SER A 129 17.79 -8.86 -4.51
N ASP A 130 18.06 -9.17 -3.45
CA ASP A 130 18.70 -8.55 -2.27
C ASP A 130 17.93 -7.45 -1.54
N GLY A 131 16.68 -7.24 -1.86
CA GLY A 131 15.91 -6.22 -1.16
C GLY A 131 16.22 -4.79 -1.59
N VAL A 132 16.94 -4.61 -2.69
CA VAL A 132 17.29 -3.28 -3.20
C VAL A 132 16.63 -3.05 -4.54
N LEU A 133 15.74 -2.08 -4.61
CA LEU A 133 15.28 -1.53 -5.86
C LEU A 133 16.26 -0.45 -6.30
N ASP A 134 16.45 -0.34 -7.62
CA ASP A 134 17.32 0.67 -8.23
C ASP A 134 17.04 2.06 -7.68
N ALA A 135 18.03 2.93 -7.88
CA ALA A 135 18.22 4.28 -7.35
C ALA A 135 16.99 5.17 -7.10
N ALA A 136 15.83 4.83 -7.62
CA ALA A 136 14.59 5.59 -7.46
C ALA A 136 13.72 5.13 -6.31
N ALA A 137 14.05 4.03 -5.64
CA ALA A 137 13.17 3.42 -4.62
C ALA A 137 13.93 3.02 -3.37
N GLY A 138 13.24 3.01 -2.23
CA GLY A 138 13.71 2.48 -0.96
C GLY A 138 12.79 1.36 -0.48
N ILE A 139 13.30 0.45 0.33
CA ILE A 139 12.53 -0.68 0.82
C ILE A 139 11.93 -0.36 2.17
N ILE A 140 10.65 -0.67 2.32
CA ILE A 140 9.96 -0.62 3.61
C ILE A 140 10.00 -2.03 4.21
N ARG A 141 10.61 -2.13 5.34
CA ARG A 141 10.70 -3.39 6.09
C ARG A 141 9.88 -3.33 7.37
#